data_d76aa7cab56ceae78a5455b93524155e
#
_entry.id   d76aa7cab56ceae78a5455b93524155e
#
_cell.length_a   1.000
_cell.length_b   1.000
_cell.length_c   1.000
_cell.angle_alpha   90.00
_cell.angle_beta   90.00
_cell.angle_gamma   90.00
#
_symmetry.space_group_name_H-M   'P 1'
#
loop_
_entity.id
_entity.type
_entity.pdbx_description
1 polymer ?
#
loop_
_entity_poly.entity_id
_entity_poly.type
_entity_poly.pdbx_seq_one_letter_code
_entity_poly.pdbx_strand_id
1 'polypeptide(L)'
;MVKAVVQDNDALDKALSFDEKGFVFAPFDWQDNAILVKADKVFTSSFEANNGLFGEVDELSETGKQKFLELVQKGVVHIRRGDLKKVVLSRKIELEFHQSPLEVFQRLLENYANAFCYLFHHPKVGIWCGATPETLVQVKKGGLKTMSLAATL
;
A
#
# COMPACT_ATOMS: atom_id res chain seq x y z
N MET A 1 -5.72 -5.04 -16.42
CA MET A 1 -5.85 -3.64 -16.87
C MET A 1 -5.21 -2.73 -15.85
N VAL A 2 -4.30 -1.88 -16.27
CA VAL A 2 -3.59 -0.90 -15.44
C VAL A 2 -4.07 0.50 -15.82
N LYS A 3 -4.31 1.35 -14.83
CA LYS A 3 -4.68 2.76 -15.02
C LYS A 3 -3.56 3.64 -14.47
N ALA A 4 -3.03 4.51 -15.29
CA ALA A 4 -2.06 5.52 -14.89
C ALA A 4 -2.71 6.89 -14.80
N VAL A 5 -2.37 7.64 -13.78
CA VAL A 5 -2.79 9.02 -13.53
C VAL A 5 -1.54 9.88 -13.49
N VAL A 6 -1.54 10.97 -14.23
CA VAL A 6 -0.40 11.89 -14.31
C VAL A 6 -0.88 13.30 -13.98
N GLN A 7 -0.15 13.95 -13.09
CA GLN A 7 -0.27 15.37 -12.77
C GLN A 7 0.76 16.14 -13.58
N ASP A 8 0.38 17.27 -14.16
CA ASP A 8 1.24 18.05 -15.08
C ASP A 8 2.28 18.94 -14.37
N ASN A 9 2.24 18.99 -13.03
CA ASN A 9 3.18 19.76 -12.21
C ASN A 9 3.59 18.99 -10.95
N ASP A 10 4.48 19.56 -10.14
CA ASP A 10 4.97 18.98 -8.89
C ASP A 10 4.32 19.60 -7.63
N ALA A 11 3.14 20.18 -7.75
CA ALA A 11 2.42 20.72 -6.61
C ALA A 11 1.97 19.60 -5.68
N LEU A 12 2.08 19.82 -4.37
CA LEU A 12 1.49 18.96 -3.35
C LEU A 12 0.09 19.49 -3.03
N ASP A 13 -0.89 19.03 -3.79
CA ASP A 13 -2.28 19.35 -3.49
C ASP A 13 -2.74 18.55 -2.27
N LYS A 14 -3.51 19.20 -1.38
CA LYS A 14 -4.10 18.53 -0.22
C LYS A 14 -5.42 17.89 -0.61
N ALA A 15 -5.65 16.65 -0.18
CA ALA A 15 -6.95 16.00 -0.30
C ALA A 15 -7.90 16.50 0.79
N LEU A 16 -8.56 17.63 0.55
CA LEU A 16 -9.51 18.25 1.48
C LEU A 16 -10.92 17.67 1.32
N SER A 17 -11.25 17.19 0.14
CA SER A 17 -12.51 16.52 -0.18
C SER A 17 -12.26 15.41 -1.18
N PHE A 18 -13.23 14.52 -1.39
CA PHE A 18 -13.14 13.44 -2.38
C PHE A 18 -13.86 13.80 -3.70
N ASP A 19 -14.02 15.08 -3.99
CA ASP A 19 -14.73 15.55 -5.18
C ASP A 19 -13.81 15.63 -6.41
N GLU A 20 -12.50 15.72 -6.18
CA GLU A 20 -11.51 15.80 -7.26
C GLU A 20 -11.08 14.40 -7.73
N LYS A 21 -10.84 14.29 -9.04
CA LYS A 21 -10.30 13.06 -9.62
C LYS A 21 -8.79 13.00 -9.42
N GLY A 22 -8.31 11.88 -8.90
CA GLY A 22 -6.89 11.69 -8.67
C GLY A 22 -6.57 10.43 -7.89
N PHE A 23 -5.33 10.36 -7.45
CA PHE A 23 -4.84 9.35 -6.53
C PHE A 23 -4.54 10.01 -5.18
N VAL A 24 -5.20 9.54 -4.12
CA VAL A 24 -4.98 10.04 -2.76
C VAL A 24 -3.95 9.15 -2.06
N PHE A 25 -2.91 9.78 -1.54
CA PHE A 25 -1.90 9.14 -0.69
C PHE A 25 -1.92 9.79 0.69
N ALA A 26 -2.40 9.05 1.69
CA ALA A 26 -2.64 9.58 3.01
C ALA A 26 -1.90 8.78 4.09
N PRO A 27 -1.25 9.43 5.08
CA PRO A 27 -0.80 8.76 6.29
C PRO A 27 -2.01 8.38 7.15
N PHE A 28 -1.76 7.57 8.20
CA PHE A 28 -2.81 7.19 9.14
C PHE A 28 -3.46 8.42 9.81
N ASP A 29 -2.64 9.37 10.24
CA ASP A 29 -3.12 10.70 10.66
C ASP A 29 -3.20 11.62 9.43
N TRP A 30 -4.35 11.56 8.76
CA TRP A 30 -4.57 12.20 7.46
C TRP A 30 -4.88 13.69 7.54
N GLN A 31 -5.28 14.19 8.71
CA GLN A 31 -5.91 15.52 8.89
C GLN A 31 -5.01 16.55 8.30
N ASP A 32 -4.15 16.85 7.83
CA ASP A 32 -3.40 17.92 7.13
C ASP A 32 -2.35 17.38 6.14
N ASN A 33 -2.23 16.04 6.04
CA ASN A 33 -1.12 15.41 5.37
C ASN A 33 -1.52 14.51 4.19
N ALA A 34 -2.82 14.37 3.91
CA ALA A 34 -3.28 13.61 2.75
C ALA A 34 -2.97 14.38 1.46
N ILE A 35 -2.28 13.73 0.56
CA ILE A 35 -1.84 14.28 -0.71
C ILE A 35 -2.77 13.79 -1.81
N LEU A 36 -3.19 14.70 -2.68
CA LEU A 36 -3.89 14.40 -3.91
C LEU A 36 -2.93 14.58 -5.10
N VAL A 37 -2.69 13.53 -5.84
CA VAL A 37 -2.12 13.62 -7.19
C VAL A 37 -3.25 13.75 -8.17
N LYS A 38 -3.39 14.92 -8.77
CA LYS A 38 -4.49 15.24 -9.69
C LYS A 38 -4.39 14.41 -10.97
N ALA A 39 -5.54 14.02 -11.50
CA ALA A 39 -5.65 13.27 -12.74
C ALA A 39 -5.76 14.22 -13.95
N ASP A 40 -4.72 15.02 -14.21
CA ASP A 40 -4.67 15.91 -15.36
C ASP A 40 -4.66 15.08 -16.66
N LYS A 41 -3.94 13.97 -16.66
CA LYS A 41 -3.96 12.97 -17.73
C LYS A 41 -4.24 11.59 -17.18
N VAL A 42 -4.99 10.79 -17.91
CA VAL A 42 -5.34 9.41 -17.56
C VAL A 42 -5.04 8.51 -18.74
N PHE A 43 -4.25 7.48 -18.49
CA PHE A 43 -3.91 6.44 -19.46
C PHE A 43 -4.44 5.09 -18.97
N THR A 44 -4.78 4.23 -19.90
CA THR A 44 -5.19 2.85 -19.60
C THR A 44 -4.40 1.92 -20.50
N SER A 45 -3.83 0.86 -19.92
CA SER A 45 -3.08 -0.16 -20.63
C SER A 45 -3.50 -1.55 -20.19
N SER A 46 -3.36 -2.53 -21.06
CA SER A 46 -3.39 -3.94 -20.67
C SER A 46 -2.04 -4.31 -20.07
N PHE A 47 -2.06 -5.18 -19.08
CA PHE A 47 -0.87 -5.82 -18.54
C PHE A 47 -0.91 -7.30 -18.93
N GLU A 48 0.15 -7.77 -19.57
CA GLU A 48 0.39 -9.18 -19.83
C GLU A 48 1.46 -9.67 -18.84
N ALA A 49 1.14 -10.71 -18.08
CA ALA A 49 2.07 -11.30 -17.14
C ALA A 49 3.26 -11.91 -17.88
N ASN A 50 4.45 -11.52 -17.47
CA ASN A 50 5.68 -12.13 -17.94
C ASN A 50 6.10 -13.16 -16.90
N ASN A 51 6.05 -14.44 -17.22
CA ASN A 51 6.42 -15.55 -16.30
C ASN A 51 7.93 -15.57 -16.03
N GLY A 52 8.48 -14.45 -15.59
CA GLY A 52 9.88 -14.34 -15.20
C GLY A 52 10.15 -15.11 -13.90
N LEU A 53 11.29 -15.79 -13.85
CA LEU A 53 11.77 -16.45 -12.64
C LEU A 53 12.03 -15.39 -11.56
N PHE A 54 11.48 -15.62 -10.37
CA PHE A 54 11.75 -14.77 -9.20
C PHE A 54 13.19 -15.02 -8.73
N GLY A 55 13.93 -13.95 -8.48
CA GLY A 55 15.20 -14.05 -7.76
C GLY A 55 14.96 -14.50 -6.32
N GLU A 56 15.92 -15.23 -5.77
CA GLU A 56 15.92 -15.60 -4.35
C GLU A 56 15.91 -14.31 -3.49
N VAL A 57 15.17 -14.33 -2.40
CA VAL A 57 15.18 -13.27 -1.41
C VAL A 57 16.30 -13.59 -0.43
N ASP A 58 17.25 -12.67 -0.26
CA ASP A 58 18.29 -12.79 0.76
C ASP A 58 17.68 -13.01 2.15
N GLU A 59 18.37 -13.80 2.99
CA GLU A 59 17.90 -14.08 4.35
C GLU A 59 17.66 -12.78 5.14
N LEU A 60 16.46 -12.66 5.68
CA LEU A 60 16.08 -11.50 6.49
C LEU A 60 16.90 -11.45 7.78
N SER A 61 17.39 -10.28 8.13
CA SER A 61 18.16 -10.04 9.36
C SER A 61 17.50 -10.62 10.62
N GLU A 62 18.18 -11.50 11.33
CA GLU A 62 17.74 -12.09 12.60
C GLU A 62 17.44 -11.02 13.67
N THR A 63 18.18 -9.92 13.69
CA THR A 63 17.97 -8.81 14.64
C THR A 63 16.57 -8.19 14.49
N GLY A 64 16.09 -8.02 13.27
CA GLY A 64 14.74 -7.52 13.00
C GLY A 64 13.66 -8.48 13.43
N LYS A 65 13.89 -9.78 13.28
CA LYS A 65 12.99 -10.85 13.70
C LYS A 65 12.80 -10.87 15.23
N GLN A 66 13.87 -10.81 15.99
CA GLN A 66 13.82 -10.83 17.46
C GLN A 66 13.00 -9.65 18.01
N LYS A 67 13.26 -8.43 17.54
CA LYS A 67 12.50 -7.24 17.93
C LYS A 67 11.00 -7.39 17.62
N PHE A 68 10.67 -7.98 16.48
CA PHE A 68 9.27 -8.22 16.11
C PHE A 68 8.61 -9.25 17.04
N LEU A 69 9.30 -10.33 17.40
CA LEU A 69 8.81 -11.33 18.34
C LEU A 69 8.53 -10.74 19.74
N GLU A 70 9.42 -9.87 20.23
CA GLU A 70 9.21 -9.14 21.47
C GLU A 70 7.96 -8.23 21.41
N LEU A 71 7.74 -7.57 20.28
CA LEU A 71 6.54 -6.75 20.06
C LEU A 71 5.27 -7.61 20.07
N VAL A 72 5.30 -8.79 19.43
CA VAL A 72 4.20 -9.77 19.46
C VAL A 72 3.91 -10.21 20.90
N GLN A 73 4.94 -10.56 21.67
CA GLN A 73 4.76 -10.95 23.07
C GLN A 73 4.10 -9.85 23.91
N LYS A 74 4.53 -8.59 23.74
CA LYS A 74 3.89 -7.44 24.39
C LYS A 74 2.42 -7.32 24.00
N GLY A 75 2.09 -7.45 22.73
CA GLY A 75 0.71 -7.43 22.25
C GLY A 75 -0.14 -8.52 22.90
N VAL A 76 0.36 -9.75 22.98
CA VAL A 76 -0.32 -10.89 23.65
C VAL A 76 -0.56 -10.60 25.13
N VAL A 77 0.42 -10.02 25.83
CA VAL A 77 0.26 -9.64 27.25
C VAL A 77 -0.86 -8.62 27.44
N HIS A 78 -0.91 -7.58 26.62
CA HIS A 78 -1.97 -6.56 26.69
C HIS A 78 -3.36 -7.12 26.37
N ILE A 79 -3.45 -8.04 25.40
CA ILE A 79 -4.72 -8.72 25.09
C ILE A 79 -5.17 -9.58 26.28
N ARG A 80 -4.26 -10.36 26.89
CA ARG A 80 -4.58 -11.21 28.06
C ARG A 80 -4.99 -10.41 29.30
N ARG A 81 -4.49 -9.19 29.46
CA ARG A 81 -4.88 -8.27 30.54
C ARG A 81 -6.22 -7.57 30.27
N GLY A 82 -6.74 -7.66 29.04
CA GLY A 82 -7.96 -6.96 28.65
C GLY A 82 -7.75 -5.49 28.23
N ASP A 83 -6.49 -5.06 28.15
CA ASP A 83 -6.16 -3.69 27.70
C ASP A 83 -6.48 -3.49 26.22
N LEU A 84 -6.33 -4.55 25.41
CA LEU A 84 -6.61 -4.60 23.98
C LEU A 84 -7.46 -5.81 23.64
N LYS A 85 -8.41 -5.65 22.72
CA LYS A 85 -9.15 -6.79 22.15
C LYS A 85 -8.39 -7.42 20.99
N LYS A 86 -7.67 -6.60 20.22
CA LYS A 86 -6.92 -6.97 19.04
C LYS A 86 -5.82 -5.96 18.82
N VAL A 87 -4.71 -6.40 18.26
CA VAL A 87 -3.63 -5.54 17.75
C VAL A 87 -3.10 -6.09 16.41
N VAL A 88 -2.85 -5.21 15.47
CA VAL A 88 -2.16 -5.53 14.22
C VAL A 88 -0.77 -4.92 14.29
N LEU A 89 0.23 -5.77 14.14
CA LEU A 89 1.63 -5.39 14.27
C LEU A 89 2.30 -5.37 12.89
N SER A 90 3.20 -4.42 12.69
CA SER A 90 4.03 -4.33 11.50
C SER A 90 5.49 -4.16 11.86
N ARG A 91 6.38 -4.44 10.92
CA ARG A 91 7.79 -4.13 11.03
C ARG A 91 8.30 -3.50 9.74
N LYS A 92 9.27 -2.59 9.87
CA LYS A 92 10.05 -2.09 8.76
C LYS A 92 11.23 -3.03 8.51
N ILE A 93 11.48 -3.36 7.26
CA ILE A 93 12.65 -4.09 6.79
C ILE A 93 13.35 -3.19 5.77
N GLU A 94 14.63 -2.97 5.95
CA GLU A 94 15.48 -2.24 5.01
C GLU A 94 16.23 -3.26 4.18
N LEU A 95 16.15 -3.15 2.87
CA LEU A 95 16.80 -4.03 1.91
C LEU A 95 17.62 -3.20 0.94
N GLU A 96 18.80 -3.68 0.58
CA GLU A 96 19.49 -3.18 -0.61
C GLU A 96 18.73 -3.66 -1.85
N PHE A 97 18.40 -2.72 -2.71
CA PHE A 97 17.48 -3.01 -3.79
C PHE A 97 18.02 -2.48 -5.12
N HIS A 98 18.22 -3.37 -6.09
CA HIS A 98 18.83 -3.05 -7.39
C HIS A 98 17.82 -3.04 -8.55
N GLN A 99 16.57 -3.38 -8.28
CA GLN A 99 15.52 -3.44 -9.31
C GLN A 99 14.86 -2.09 -9.48
N SER A 100 14.40 -1.79 -10.69
CA SER A 100 13.61 -0.58 -10.92
C SER A 100 12.25 -0.66 -10.24
N PRO A 101 11.68 0.48 -9.80
CA PRO A 101 10.33 0.48 -9.23
C PRO A 101 9.27 -0.11 -10.16
N LEU A 102 9.47 0.01 -11.48
CA LEU A 102 8.56 -0.56 -12.46
C LEU A 102 8.62 -2.09 -12.48
N GLU A 103 9.81 -2.68 -12.38
CA GLU A 103 9.96 -4.14 -12.28
C GLU A 103 9.31 -4.70 -11.02
N VAL A 104 9.44 -3.99 -9.88
CA VAL A 104 8.73 -4.37 -8.64
C VAL A 104 7.23 -4.33 -8.84
N PHE A 105 6.72 -3.25 -9.44
CA PHE A 105 5.30 -3.11 -9.71
C PHE A 105 4.76 -4.21 -10.64
N GLN A 106 5.50 -4.57 -11.69
CA GLN A 106 5.15 -5.68 -12.57
C GLN A 106 5.05 -6.99 -11.79
N ARG A 107 6.02 -7.29 -10.92
CA ARG A 107 5.97 -8.47 -10.05
C ARG A 107 4.79 -8.45 -9.08
N LEU A 108 4.42 -7.30 -8.55
CA LEU A 108 3.23 -7.19 -7.71
C LEU A 108 1.96 -7.51 -8.50
N LEU A 109 1.84 -7.05 -9.74
CA LEU A 109 0.70 -7.36 -10.60
C LEU A 109 0.62 -8.86 -10.93
N GLU A 110 1.76 -9.51 -11.13
CA GLU A 110 1.84 -10.96 -11.42
C GLU A 110 1.44 -11.80 -10.20
N ASN A 111 1.97 -11.47 -9.02
CA ASN A 111 1.76 -12.26 -7.81
C ASN A 111 0.43 -12.00 -7.10
N TYR A 112 -0.12 -10.81 -7.26
CA TYR A 112 -1.29 -10.34 -6.51
C TYR A 112 -2.43 -9.93 -7.45
N ALA A 113 -2.86 -10.81 -8.34
CA ALA A 113 -3.88 -10.55 -9.36
C ALA A 113 -5.22 -10.02 -8.79
N ASN A 114 -5.54 -10.35 -7.55
CA ASN A 114 -6.78 -9.95 -6.86
C ASN A 114 -6.59 -8.78 -5.88
N ALA A 115 -5.39 -8.22 -5.79
CA ALA A 115 -5.09 -7.09 -4.93
C ALA A 115 -5.15 -5.76 -5.69
N PHE A 116 -5.32 -4.68 -4.95
CA PHE A 116 -5.08 -3.34 -5.48
C PHE A 116 -3.57 -3.08 -5.46
N CYS A 117 -2.93 -3.24 -6.62
CA CYS A 117 -1.52 -2.94 -6.80
C CYS A 117 -1.36 -1.49 -7.25
N TYR A 118 -0.40 -0.80 -6.66
CA TYR A 118 -0.10 0.58 -7.03
C TYR A 118 1.40 0.83 -7.10
N LEU A 119 1.78 1.74 -7.97
CA LEU A 119 3.07 2.42 -8.03
C LEU A 119 2.79 3.92 -8.04
N PHE A 120 3.32 4.62 -7.06
CA PHE A 120 3.16 6.05 -6.88
C PHE A 120 4.54 6.71 -6.90
N HIS A 121 4.66 7.83 -7.61
CA HIS A 121 5.84 8.68 -7.60
C HIS A 121 5.43 10.14 -7.52
N HIS A 122 6.09 10.86 -6.61
CA HIS A 122 6.03 12.32 -6.58
C HIS A 122 7.41 12.87 -6.19
N PRO A 123 7.94 13.92 -6.86
CA PRO A 123 9.31 14.43 -6.60
C PRO A 123 9.58 14.82 -5.15
N LYS A 124 8.56 15.30 -4.44
CA LYS A 124 8.65 15.75 -3.04
C LYS A 124 8.30 14.67 -2.01
N VAL A 125 7.81 13.50 -2.43
CA VAL A 125 7.37 12.42 -1.55
C VAL A 125 8.22 11.17 -1.74
N GLY A 126 8.73 10.96 -2.95
CA GLY A 126 9.46 9.76 -3.32
C GLY A 126 8.61 8.74 -4.07
N ILE A 127 9.11 7.50 -4.10
CA ILE A 127 8.49 6.40 -4.82
C ILE A 127 7.91 5.40 -3.81
N TRP A 128 6.69 4.99 -4.03
CA TRP A 128 6.00 4.00 -3.23
C TRP A 128 5.36 2.95 -4.12
N CYS A 129 5.47 1.70 -3.72
CA CYS A 129 4.89 0.58 -4.45
C CYS A 129 4.27 -0.39 -3.45
N GLY A 130 3.13 -0.95 -3.78
CA GLY A 130 2.47 -1.87 -2.88
C GLY A 130 1.30 -2.63 -3.50
N ALA A 131 0.86 -3.65 -2.79
CA ALA A 131 -0.33 -4.43 -3.09
C ALA A 131 -1.15 -4.61 -1.81
N THR A 132 -2.45 -4.33 -1.86
CA THR A 132 -3.37 -4.56 -0.74
C THR A 132 -4.55 -5.41 -1.19
N PRO A 133 -4.80 -6.54 -0.53
CA PRO A 133 -5.96 -7.38 -0.82
C PRO A 133 -7.26 -6.82 -0.21
N GLU A 134 -7.15 -5.87 0.72
CA GLU A 134 -8.28 -5.36 1.49
C GLU A 134 -8.80 -4.04 0.94
N THR A 135 -10.12 -3.98 0.73
CA THR A 135 -10.82 -2.78 0.30
C THR A 135 -11.47 -2.14 1.52
N LEU A 136 -10.93 -0.98 1.98
CA LEU A 136 -11.53 -0.23 3.08
C LEU A 136 -12.96 0.17 2.74
N VAL A 137 -13.13 0.84 1.60
CA VAL A 137 -14.43 1.24 1.08
C VAL A 137 -14.39 1.42 -0.43
N GLN A 138 -15.43 0.96 -1.11
CA GLN A 138 -15.66 1.21 -2.52
C GLN A 138 -17.09 1.73 -2.68
N VAL A 139 -17.23 2.87 -3.34
CA VAL A 139 -18.54 3.43 -3.73
C VAL A 139 -18.68 3.34 -5.24
N LYS A 140 -19.71 2.66 -5.72
CA LYS A 140 -19.98 2.50 -7.14
C LYS A 140 -21.48 2.48 -7.41
N LYS A 141 -21.94 3.36 -8.28
CA LYS A 141 -23.37 3.43 -8.71
C LYS A 141 -24.35 3.45 -7.52
N GLY A 142 -24.03 4.18 -6.46
CA GLY A 142 -24.88 4.28 -5.26
C GLY A 142 -24.76 3.09 -4.29
N GLY A 143 -23.99 2.07 -4.61
CA GLY A 143 -23.68 0.96 -3.71
C GLY A 143 -22.37 1.20 -2.95
N LEU A 144 -22.33 0.81 -1.68
CA LEU A 144 -21.14 0.82 -0.82
C LEU A 144 -20.68 -0.61 -0.56
N LYS A 145 -19.41 -0.87 -0.76
CA LYS A 145 -18.75 -2.14 -0.44
C LYS A 145 -17.57 -1.88 0.48
N THR A 146 -17.46 -2.67 1.52
CA THR A 146 -16.29 -2.75 2.40
C THR A 146 -15.85 -4.19 2.56
N MET A 147 -14.62 -4.41 3.01
CA MET A 147 -14.06 -5.73 3.26
C MET A 147 -13.37 -5.73 4.62
N SER A 148 -13.50 -6.81 5.37
CA SER A 148 -12.76 -7.02 6.60
C SER A 148 -12.02 -8.36 6.52
N LEU A 149 -10.69 -8.32 6.39
CA LEU A 149 -9.85 -9.52 6.33
C LEU A 149 -9.46 -10.02 7.73
N ALA A 150 -9.39 -9.12 8.69
CA ALA A 150 -8.99 -9.43 10.04
C ALA A 150 -10.21 -9.41 10.99
N ALA A 151 -11.28 -10.09 10.60
CA ALA A 151 -12.46 -10.23 11.46
C ALA A 151 -12.10 -10.88 12.79
N THR A 152 -12.58 -10.29 13.88
CA THR A 152 -12.53 -10.88 15.22
C THR A 152 -13.91 -11.43 15.52
N LEU A 153 -14.01 -12.73 15.79
CA LEU A 153 -15.22 -13.37 16.30
C LEU A 153 -15.33 -13.15 17.81
#